data_a8c9743a2693baaa5b3c2e5f37d2c4d4
#
_entry.id   a8c9743a2693baaa5b3c2e5f37d2c4d4
#
_cell.length_a   1.000
_cell.length_b   1.000
_cell.length_c   1.000
_cell.angle_alpha   90.00
_cell.angle_beta   90.00
_cell.angle_gamma   90.00
#
_symmetry.space_group_name_H-M   'P 1'
#
loop_
_entity.id
_entity.type
_entity.pdbx_description
1 polymer ?
#
loop_
_entity_poly.entity_id
_entity_poly.type
_entity_poly.pdbx_seq_one_letter_code
_entity_poly.pdbx_strand_id
1 'polypeptide(L)'
;MQYRFTQTILHSQVFSFYDHHLHSANKVLKEDNSHYKVFTHYYNKWMCSKKPEEQNIDYAKLSEIILSDFSKKDPIGKEKFIELRNLLNNDFSMFIGEENARECLADFMNAKLCSYNENREYPFLDGTSHLSHYLTTGQLSVREVFNAATMMPFSLGKEIFIKELAWRDFYNMIYYFHPNQHNEEIIEKYRCINWEYDEGNFIKWKSGLTGFPIIDAAMRQLSEEGWMHNRLRMITASFLIKDLLIDWRLGEKYFSEMLIDYDIASNIGGWQWAASVGTDAVPYFRIFNPITQSKKYDPEGKFIKRYVKELKDIPTQYIHEPFKFKKQLEENYGIDIKKLYVSPIVDHKTQRQKALEMFNI
;
A
#
# COMPACT_ATOMS: atom_id res chain seq x y z
N MET A 1 15.82 -2.67 10.76
CA MET A 1 17.03 -1.81 10.83
C MET A 1 17.25 -1.46 12.27
N GLN A 2 18.21 -2.11 12.96
CA GLN A 2 18.65 -1.61 14.25
C GLN A 2 19.48 -0.37 13.97
N TYR A 3 18.94 0.80 14.27
CA TYR A 3 19.75 2.01 14.36
C TYR A 3 20.76 1.80 15.51
N ARG A 4 21.95 1.34 15.20
CA ARG A 4 23.10 1.54 16.06
C ARG A 4 23.45 3.03 15.98
N PHE A 5 22.79 3.84 16.78
CA PHE A 5 23.40 5.11 17.18
C PHE A 5 24.70 4.75 17.90
N THR A 6 25.80 5.14 17.31
CA THR A 6 27.11 5.03 17.98
C THR A 6 27.02 5.82 19.28
N GLN A 7 27.06 5.12 20.43
CA GLN A 7 27.01 5.64 21.79
C GLN A 7 28.20 6.58 22.15
N THR A 8 28.92 7.07 21.17
CA THR A 8 30.24 7.68 21.36
C THR A 8 30.24 9.21 21.45
N ILE A 9 29.10 9.91 21.26
CA ILE A 9 29.13 11.38 21.15
C ILE A 9 28.35 12.12 22.26
N LEU A 10 27.41 11.47 22.95
CA LEU A 10 26.70 12.07 24.09
C LEU A 10 26.58 11.01 25.19
N HIS A 11 26.89 11.37 26.45
CA HIS A 11 26.62 10.56 27.65
C HIS A 11 25.09 10.44 27.88
N SER A 12 24.35 10.05 26.85
CA SER A 12 22.89 9.96 26.86
C SER A 12 22.46 8.51 26.87
N GLN A 13 21.54 8.17 27.76
CA GLN A 13 20.90 6.87 27.79
C GLN A 13 19.79 6.83 26.72
N VAL A 14 19.86 5.87 25.78
CA VAL A 14 18.87 5.69 24.73
C VAL A 14 17.93 4.56 25.13
N PHE A 15 16.64 4.87 25.18
CA PHE A 15 15.56 3.91 25.39
C PHE A 15 14.85 3.67 24.06
N SER A 16 14.62 2.40 23.70
CA SER A 16 13.87 2.02 22.51
C SER A 16 12.53 1.38 22.91
N PHE A 17 11.45 1.86 22.31
CA PHE A 17 10.09 1.38 22.58
C PHE A 17 9.47 0.80 21.30
N TYR A 18 8.63 -0.22 21.46
CA TYR A 18 7.85 -0.83 20.37
C TYR A 18 6.42 -0.29 20.43
N ASP A 19 6.11 0.71 19.62
CA ASP A 19 4.81 1.37 19.63
C ASP A 19 4.15 1.52 18.25
N HIS A 20 4.89 1.25 17.20
CA HIS A 20 4.40 1.38 15.82
C HIS A 20 3.43 0.27 15.41
N HIS A 21 3.43 -0.87 16.09
CA HIS A 21 2.58 -2.05 15.87
C HIS A 21 1.87 -2.44 17.15
N LEU A 22 0.73 -3.17 17.05
CA LEU A 22 0.02 -3.68 18.23
C LEU A 22 0.88 -4.64 19.02
N HIS A 23 1.58 -5.55 18.32
CA HIS A 23 2.56 -6.41 18.95
C HIS A 23 3.94 -6.20 18.35
N SER A 24 4.97 -6.21 19.20
CA SER A 24 6.35 -6.29 18.71
C SER A 24 6.53 -7.53 17.84
N ALA A 25 7.38 -7.44 16.83
CA ALA A 25 7.61 -8.48 15.83
C ALA A 25 7.94 -9.88 16.39
N ASN A 26 8.51 -9.95 17.60
CA ASN A 26 8.93 -11.18 18.28
C ASN A 26 7.97 -11.65 19.39
N LYS A 27 6.73 -11.16 19.44
CA LYS A 27 5.78 -11.52 20.54
C LYS A 27 4.76 -12.57 20.15
N VAL A 28 4.29 -12.56 18.92
CA VAL A 28 3.28 -13.52 18.44
C VAL A 28 3.98 -14.64 17.68
N LEU A 29 4.46 -15.64 18.43
CA LEU A 29 5.24 -16.76 17.93
C LEU A 29 4.55 -18.08 18.23
N LYS A 30 5.02 -19.16 17.60
CA LYS A 30 4.64 -20.54 17.92
C LYS A 30 5.25 -20.96 19.25
N GLU A 31 4.86 -22.15 19.75
CA GLU A 31 5.37 -22.70 21.01
C GLU A 31 6.88 -22.99 20.99
N ASP A 32 7.41 -23.31 19.80
CA ASP A 32 8.85 -23.52 19.57
C ASP A 32 9.63 -22.23 19.34
N ASN A 33 9.01 -21.06 19.55
CA ASN A 33 9.53 -19.74 19.29
C ASN A 33 9.83 -19.44 17.81
N SER A 34 9.42 -20.29 16.88
CA SER A 34 9.50 -19.97 15.45
C SER A 34 8.36 -19.05 15.01
N HIS A 35 8.58 -18.29 13.92
CA HIS A 35 7.56 -17.42 13.37
C HIS A 35 6.51 -18.19 12.56
N TYR A 36 5.35 -17.60 12.41
CA TYR A 36 4.29 -18.09 11.52
C TYR A 36 4.63 -17.77 10.07
N LYS A 37 4.34 -18.72 9.16
CA LYS A 37 4.47 -18.54 7.71
C LYS A 37 3.13 -18.33 7.00
N VAL A 38 2.02 -18.60 7.71
CA VAL A 38 0.65 -18.49 7.17
C VAL A 38 -0.14 -17.55 8.06
N PHE A 39 -0.76 -16.55 7.44
CA PHE A 39 -1.48 -15.49 8.16
C PHE A 39 -2.61 -16.00 9.03
N THR A 40 -3.41 -16.96 8.56
CA THR A 40 -4.54 -17.49 9.34
C THR A 40 -4.11 -18.03 10.70
N HIS A 41 -3.01 -18.78 10.77
CA HIS A 41 -2.48 -19.31 12.03
C HIS A 41 -1.91 -18.20 12.92
N TYR A 42 -1.23 -17.22 12.33
CA TYR A 42 -0.76 -16.03 13.04
C TYR A 42 -1.93 -15.26 13.64
N TYR A 43 -2.96 -14.97 12.83
CA TYR A 43 -4.14 -14.21 13.26
C TYR A 43 -4.85 -14.85 14.45
N ASN A 44 -5.04 -16.17 14.43
CA ASN A 44 -5.65 -16.89 15.56
C ASN A 44 -4.87 -16.69 16.87
N LYS A 45 -3.54 -16.82 16.82
CA LYS A 45 -2.68 -16.55 17.98
C LYS A 45 -2.69 -15.07 18.38
N TRP A 46 -2.62 -14.18 17.39
CA TRP A 46 -2.66 -12.74 17.58
C TRP A 46 -3.95 -12.29 18.28
N MET A 47 -5.11 -12.82 17.91
CA MET A 47 -6.38 -12.52 18.56
C MET A 47 -6.41 -12.93 20.02
N CYS A 48 -5.87 -14.10 20.35
CA CYS A 48 -5.80 -14.61 21.73
C CYS A 48 -4.74 -13.91 22.60
N SER A 49 -3.81 -13.18 21.99
CA SER A 49 -2.75 -12.47 22.72
C SER A 49 -3.30 -11.19 23.35
N LYS A 50 -2.93 -10.92 24.62
CA LYS A 50 -3.29 -9.66 25.29
C LYS A 50 -2.74 -8.48 24.51
N LYS A 51 -3.61 -7.53 24.16
CA LYS A 51 -3.20 -6.30 23.46
C LYS A 51 -2.59 -5.31 24.46
N PRO A 52 -1.55 -4.55 24.05
CA PRO A 52 -1.00 -3.48 24.89
C PRO A 52 -2.07 -2.40 25.11
N GLU A 53 -2.08 -1.84 26.30
CA GLU A 53 -2.96 -0.74 26.66
C GLU A 53 -2.46 0.58 26.06
N GLU A 54 -3.37 1.50 25.79
CA GLU A 54 -3.01 2.87 25.45
C GLU A 54 -2.29 3.51 26.63
N GLN A 55 -1.31 4.36 26.31
CA GLN A 55 -0.60 5.16 27.28
C GLN A 55 -1.18 6.56 27.25
N ASN A 56 -1.72 7.04 28.37
CA ASN A 56 -2.13 8.42 28.51
C ASN A 56 -0.89 9.31 28.71
N ILE A 57 -0.78 10.34 27.90
CA ILE A 57 0.27 11.35 28.04
C ILE A 57 -0.11 12.30 29.18
N ASP A 58 0.76 12.37 30.17
CA ASP A 58 0.66 13.39 31.23
C ASP A 58 1.22 14.72 30.68
N TYR A 59 0.35 15.51 30.07
CA TYR A 59 0.74 16.82 29.49
C TYR A 59 1.29 17.80 30.54
N ALA A 60 0.93 17.67 31.80
CA ALA A 60 1.49 18.52 32.87
C ALA A 60 2.97 18.21 33.07
N LYS A 61 3.33 16.93 33.18
CA LYS A 61 4.74 16.52 33.25
C LYS A 61 5.51 16.81 31.97
N LEU A 62 4.87 16.65 30.80
CA LEU A 62 5.49 16.95 29.53
C LEU A 62 5.85 18.42 29.41
N SER A 63 4.97 19.32 29.86
CA SER A 63 5.20 20.77 29.85
C SER A 63 6.39 21.23 30.70
N GLU A 64 6.73 20.46 31.75
CA GLU A 64 7.90 20.74 32.59
C GLU A 64 9.24 20.45 31.90
N ILE A 65 9.26 19.53 30.94
CA ILE A 65 10.46 19.09 30.23
C ILE A 65 10.58 19.63 28.79
N ILE A 66 9.49 20.19 28.25
CA ILE A 66 9.53 20.82 26.92
C ILE A 66 10.15 22.21 27.04
N LEU A 67 11.16 22.47 26.22
CA LEU A 67 11.73 23.81 26.09
C LEU A 67 10.71 24.77 25.47
N SER A 68 10.31 25.79 26.21
CA SER A 68 9.26 26.75 25.83
C SER A 68 9.63 27.63 24.61
N ASP A 69 10.87 27.65 24.17
CA ASP A 69 11.32 28.53 23.08
C ASP A 69 12.35 27.86 22.16
N PHE A 70 11.85 26.91 21.35
CA PHE A 70 12.65 26.25 20.31
C PHE A 70 13.03 27.20 19.16
N SER A 71 12.17 28.20 18.89
CA SER A 71 12.32 29.09 17.74
C SER A 71 13.54 29.98 17.82
N LYS A 72 14.03 30.27 19.02
CA LYS A 72 15.25 31.11 19.23
C LYS A 72 16.54 30.31 19.12
N LYS A 73 16.48 28.98 19.18
CA LYS A 73 17.70 28.14 19.23
C LYS A 73 18.07 27.50 17.88
N ASP A 74 17.18 27.41 16.92
CA ASP A 74 17.49 26.88 15.60
C ASP A 74 16.79 27.65 14.46
N PRO A 75 17.25 28.86 14.13
CA PRO A 75 16.74 29.61 12.99
C PRO A 75 17.02 28.89 11.66
N ILE A 76 18.11 28.13 11.53
CA ILE A 76 18.48 27.40 10.32
C ILE A 76 17.49 26.26 10.06
N GLY A 77 17.09 25.54 11.09
CA GLY A 77 16.09 24.46 10.97
C GLY A 77 14.74 24.97 10.49
N LYS A 78 14.30 26.14 10.95
CA LYS A 78 13.06 26.78 10.50
C LYS A 78 13.11 27.20 9.02
N GLU A 79 14.22 27.82 8.60
CA GLU A 79 14.41 28.22 7.20
C GLU A 79 14.43 27.00 6.28
N LYS A 80 15.16 25.97 6.68
CA LYS A 80 15.24 24.71 5.92
C LYS A 80 13.88 23.99 5.82
N PHE A 81 13.10 24.00 6.90
CA PHE A 81 11.73 23.44 6.87
C PHE A 81 10.83 24.19 5.88
N ILE A 82 10.90 25.54 5.88
CA ILE A 82 10.13 26.36 4.92
C ILE A 82 10.57 26.08 3.48
N GLU A 83 11.89 26.00 3.24
CA GLU A 83 12.44 25.64 1.94
C GLU A 83 11.92 24.30 1.45
N LEU A 84 12.00 23.25 2.28
CA LEU A 84 11.50 21.90 1.95
C LEU A 84 9.99 21.90 1.72
N ARG A 85 9.22 22.61 2.54
CA ARG A 85 7.78 22.75 2.39
C ARG A 85 7.40 23.38 1.04
N ASN A 86 8.17 24.38 0.60
CA ASN A 86 7.93 25.06 -0.68
C ASN A 86 8.29 24.19 -1.91
N LEU A 87 9.02 23.10 -1.73
CA LEU A 87 9.30 22.11 -2.79
C LEU A 87 8.15 21.11 -2.99
N LEU A 88 7.19 21.05 -2.07
CA LEU A 88 6.04 20.14 -2.20
C LEU A 88 5.10 20.64 -3.30
N ASN A 89 4.85 19.78 -4.28
CA ASN A 89 3.92 20.07 -5.38
C ASN A 89 2.45 19.96 -4.96
N ASN A 90 2.17 19.25 -3.84
CA ASN A 90 0.82 19.01 -3.33
C ASN A 90 0.70 19.53 -1.90
N ASP A 91 -0.44 20.13 -1.58
CA ASP A 91 -0.74 20.55 -0.21
C ASP A 91 -1.40 19.39 0.55
N PHE A 92 -0.60 18.72 1.37
CA PHE A 92 -1.07 17.65 2.27
C PHE A 92 -1.51 18.17 3.65
N SER A 93 -1.55 19.49 3.87
CA SER A 93 -1.84 20.07 5.20
C SER A 93 -3.17 19.62 5.79
N MET A 94 -4.18 19.34 4.96
CA MET A 94 -5.49 18.82 5.38
C MET A 94 -5.44 17.38 5.94
N PHE A 95 -4.35 16.65 5.68
CA PHE A 95 -4.18 15.26 6.10
C PHE A 95 -3.13 15.10 7.20
N ILE A 96 -2.70 16.21 7.82
CA ILE A 96 -1.64 16.20 8.84
C ILE A 96 -2.23 16.60 10.20
N GLY A 97 -1.75 15.95 11.25
CA GLY A 97 -2.07 16.25 12.63
C GLY A 97 -2.96 15.21 13.30
N GLU A 98 -2.82 15.11 14.62
CA GLU A 98 -3.57 14.16 15.45
C GLU A 98 -5.08 14.42 15.44
N GLU A 99 -5.51 15.68 15.34
CA GLU A 99 -6.91 16.05 15.29
C GLU A 99 -7.57 15.50 14.01
N ASN A 100 -6.97 15.78 12.84
CA ASN A 100 -7.44 15.23 11.56
C ASN A 100 -7.43 13.69 11.56
N ALA A 101 -6.41 13.08 12.18
CA ALA A 101 -6.33 11.63 12.29
C ALA A 101 -7.48 11.04 13.13
N ARG A 102 -7.84 11.67 14.24
CA ARG A 102 -8.96 11.26 15.10
C ARG A 102 -10.31 11.51 14.45
N GLU A 103 -10.49 12.62 13.74
CA GLU A 103 -11.70 12.87 12.95
C GLU A 103 -11.88 11.81 11.88
N CYS A 104 -10.83 11.50 11.11
CA CYS A 104 -10.84 10.44 10.10
C CYS A 104 -11.17 9.07 10.72
N LEU A 105 -10.62 8.76 11.90
CA LEU A 105 -10.94 7.54 12.64
C LEU A 105 -12.42 7.51 13.05
N ALA A 106 -12.93 8.59 13.60
CA ALA A 106 -14.32 8.70 14.05
C ALA A 106 -15.30 8.55 12.87
N ASP A 107 -15.04 9.22 11.75
CA ASP A 107 -15.84 9.11 10.53
C ASP A 107 -15.86 7.67 10.00
N PHE A 108 -14.69 7.02 9.94
CA PHE A 108 -14.61 5.64 9.52
C PHE A 108 -15.39 4.70 10.44
N MET A 109 -15.22 4.82 11.76
CA MET A 109 -15.92 3.97 12.73
C MET A 109 -17.44 4.13 12.64
N ASN A 110 -17.94 5.37 12.52
CA ASN A 110 -19.37 5.66 12.55
C ASN A 110 -20.07 5.40 11.20
N ALA A 111 -19.42 5.71 10.08
CA ALA A 111 -20.09 5.72 8.77
C ALA A 111 -19.69 4.54 7.86
N LYS A 112 -18.47 4.00 7.99
CA LYS A 112 -17.91 3.08 6.97
C LYS A 112 -17.62 1.67 7.50
N LEU A 113 -17.28 1.51 8.77
CA LEU A 113 -16.82 0.25 9.35
C LEU A 113 -17.82 -0.90 9.13
N CYS A 114 -19.11 -0.66 9.29
CA CYS A 114 -20.13 -1.69 9.20
C CYS A 114 -20.16 -2.37 7.80
N SER A 115 -20.01 -1.57 6.74
CA SER A 115 -20.00 -2.03 5.34
C SER A 115 -18.60 -2.23 4.75
N TYR A 116 -17.56 -2.13 5.57
CA TYR A 116 -16.17 -2.22 5.12
C TYR A 116 -15.87 -3.53 4.37
N ASN A 117 -16.48 -4.66 4.78
CA ASN A 117 -16.32 -5.95 4.11
C ASN A 117 -16.67 -5.93 2.61
N GLU A 118 -17.61 -5.10 2.22
CA GLU A 118 -18.08 -4.97 0.83
C GLU A 118 -17.36 -3.82 0.12
N ASN A 119 -17.40 -2.62 0.73
CA ASN A 119 -16.96 -1.39 0.08
C ASN A 119 -15.45 -1.30 -0.11
N ARG A 120 -14.65 -1.97 0.74
CA ARG A 120 -13.19 -2.00 0.65
C ARG A 120 -12.63 -2.55 -0.67
N GLU A 121 -13.45 -3.26 -1.44
CA GLU A 121 -13.01 -3.86 -2.69
C GLU A 121 -13.07 -2.89 -3.88
N TYR A 122 -13.82 -1.80 -3.77
CA TYR A 122 -14.14 -0.90 -4.87
C TYR A 122 -13.37 0.43 -4.78
N PRO A 123 -12.35 0.65 -5.65
CA PRO A 123 -11.52 1.87 -5.59
C PRO A 123 -12.27 3.17 -5.86
N PHE A 124 -13.42 3.12 -6.54
CA PHE A 124 -14.26 4.30 -6.82
C PHE A 124 -15.13 4.71 -5.64
N LEU A 125 -15.25 3.86 -4.62
CA LEU A 125 -15.96 4.16 -3.38
C LEU A 125 -14.98 4.69 -2.33
N ASP A 126 -15.45 5.64 -1.52
CA ASP A 126 -14.75 6.02 -0.30
C ASP A 126 -15.07 5.04 0.83
N GLY A 127 -14.69 3.76 0.62
CA GLY A 127 -15.02 2.62 1.48
C GLY A 127 -13.89 2.18 2.42
N THR A 128 -12.72 2.81 2.36
CA THR A 128 -11.56 2.49 3.19
C THR A 128 -11.38 3.49 4.34
N SER A 129 -10.50 3.15 5.30
CA SER A 129 -10.30 3.98 6.47
C SER A 129 -9.43 5.22 6.24
N HIS A 130 -8.60 5.21 5.20
CA HIS A 130 -7.56 6.22 4.94
C HIS A 130 -6.62 6.50 6.13
N LEU A 131 -6.46 5.55 7.07
CA LEU A 131 -5.65 5.72 8.28
C LEU A 131 -4.17 5.35 8.09
N SER A 132 -3.79 4.78 6.94
CA SER A 132 -2.46 4.19 6.74
C SER A 132 -1.32 5.19 6.94
N HIS A 133 -1.42 6.39 6.42
CA HIS A 133 -0.40 7.43 6.58
C HIS A 133 -0.32 7.97 8.01
N TYR A 134 -1.44 8.09 8.73
CA TYR A 134 -1.43 8.47 10.14
C TYR A 134 -0.76 7.41 11.03
N LEU A 135 -1.03 6.12 10.74
CA LEU A 135 -0.39 5.02 11.45
C LEU A 135 1.11 4.93 11.16
N THR A 136 1.52 5.18 9.92
CA THR A 136 2.93 5.12 9.51
C THR A 136 3.74 6.26 10.10
N THR A 137 3.16 7.45 10.19
CA THR A 137 3.83 8.64 10.75
C THR A 137 3.68 8.78 12.26
N GLY A 138 2.89 7.90 12.92
CA GLY A 138 2.64 7.93 14.35
C GLY A 138 1.73 9.04 14.83
N GLN A 139 1.00 9.72 13.93
CA GLN A 139 -0.01 10.71 14.26
C GLN A 139 -1.26 10.10 14.90
N LEU A 140 -1.45 8.79 14.69
CA LEU A 140 -2.51 8.00 15.30
C LEU A 140 -1.91 6.70 15.85
N SER A 141 -2.21 6.39 17.12
CA SER A 141 -1.79 5.12 17.73
C SER A 141 -2.60 3.95 17.17
N VAL A 142 -1.89 2.87 16.79
CA VAL A 142 -2.58 1.62 16.39
C VAL A 142 -3.41 1.03 17.54
N ARG A 143 -3.05 1.31 18.80
CA ARG A 143 -3.83 0.89 19.98
C ARG A 143 -5.16 1.63 20.05
N GLU A 144 -5.15 2.94 19.81
CA GLU A 144 -6.36 3.77 19.72
C GLU A 144 -7.30 3.26 18.62
N VAL A 145 -6.76 2.97 17.43
CA VAL A 145 -7.54 2.39 16.32
C VAL A 145 -8.13 1.02 16.67
N PHE A 146 -7.34 0.13 17.28
CA PHE A 146 -7.83 -1.18 17.68
C PHE A 146 -8.93 -1.09 18.75
N ASN A 147 -8.75 -0.24 19.76
CA ASN A 147 -9.73 -0.04 20.82
C ASN A 147 -11.01 0.57 20.27
N ALA A 148 -10.92 1.62 19.44
CA ALA A 148 -12.07 2.21 18.77
C ALA A 148 -12.86 1.16 17.96
N ALA A 149 -12.17 0.33 17.16
CA ALA A 149 -12.82 -0.73 16.40
C ALA A 149 -13.48 -1.78 17.30
N THR A 150 -12.82 -2.20 18.40
CA THR A 150 -13.37 -3.23 19.29
C THR A 150 -14.60 -2.77 20.05
N MET A 151 -14.71 -1.46 20.37
CA MET A 151 -15.88 -0.88 21.02
C MET A 151 -17.13 -0.83 20.12
N MET A 152 -16.97 -0.86 18.79
CA MET A 152 -18.09 -0.85 17.86
C MET A 152 -18.90 -2.15 17.95
N PRO A 153 -20.21 -2.13 17.64
CA PRO A 153 -21.03 -3.33 17.52
C PRO A 153 -20.42 -4.34 16.53
N PHE A 154 -20.76 -5.62 16.70
CA PHE A 154 -20.31 -6.66 15.78
C PHE A 154 -20.80 -6.39 14.36
N SER A 155 -19.89 -6.48 13.38
CA SER A 155 -20.17 -6.54 11.95
C SER A 155 -19.06 -7.30 11.24
N LEU A 156 -19.33 -7.83 10.04
CA LEU A 156 -18.29 -8.44 9.20
C LEU A 156 -17.22 -7.41 8.82
N GLY A 157 -17.64 -6.16 8.59
CA GLY A 157 -16.71 -5.07 8.31
C GLY A 157 -15.70 -4.85 9.44
N LYS A 158 -16.18 -4.83 10.69
CA LYS A 158 -15.33 -4.75 11.89
C LYS A 158 -14.32 -5.90 11.96
N GLU A 159 -14.80 -7.13 11.77
CA GLU A 159 -13.93 -8.32 11.82
C GLU A 159 -12.83 -8.24 10.77
N ILE A 160 -13.18 -7.87 9.53
CA ILE A 160 -12.21 -7.73 8.45
C ILE A 160 -11.25 -6.57 8.70
N PHE A 161 -11.73 -5.43 9.22
CA PHE A 161 -10.86 -4.32 9.56
C PHE A 161 -9.81 -4.69 10.62
N ILE A 162 -10.21 -5.41 11.67
CA ILE A 162 -9.28 -5.91 12.69
C ILE A 162 -8.25 -6.87 12.06
N LYS A 163 -8.64 -7.69 11.07
CA LYS A 163 -7.69 -8.54 10.33
C LYS A 163 -6.63 -7.72 9.57
N GLU A 164 -6.99 -6.53 9.05
CA GLU A 164 -6.02 -5.67 8.38
C GLU A 164 -4.96 -5.11 9.35
N LEU A 165 -5.34 -4.81 10.60
CA LEU A 165 -4.37 -4.44 11.64
C LEU A 165 -3.43 -5.62 11.96
N ALA A 166 -3.98 -6.85 11.99
CA ALA A 166 -3.18 -8.04 12.19
C ALA A 166 -2.24 -8.34 10.99
N TRP A 167 -2.64 -8.03 9.75
CA TRP A 167 -1.77 -8.15 8.58
C TRP A 167 -0.55 -7.23 8.69
N ARG A 168 -0.72 -6.01 9.20
CA ARG A 168 0.36 -5.07 9.44
C ARG A 168 1.40 -5.64 10.43
N ASP A 169 0.92 -6.20 11.54
CA ASP A 169 1.77 -6.87 12.54
C ASP A 169 2.44 -8.14 11.96
N PHE A 170 1.72 -8.89 11.12
CA PHE A 170 2.24 -10.10 10.48
C PHE A 170 3.43 -9.79 9.56
N TYR A 171 3.29 -8.80 8.68
CA TYR A 171 4.40 -8.40 7.80
C TYR A 171 5.59 -7.85 8.59
N ASN A 172 5.35 -7.14 9.69
CA ASN A 172 6.43 -6.69 10.59
C ASN A 172 7.17 -7.87 11.23
N MET A 173 6.44 -8.92 11.66
CA MET A 173 7.06 -10.16 12.15
C MET A 173 7.87 -10.83 11.04
N ILE A 174 7.34 -10.97 9.83
CA ILE A 174 8.07 -11.56 8.70
C ILE A 174 9.35 -10.77 8.42
N TYR A 175 9.27 -9.44 8.39
CA TYR A 175 10.44 -8.60 8.13
C TYR A 175 11.51 -8.75 9.22
N TYR A 176 11.10 -8.91 10.47
CA TYR A 176 12.03 -9.12 11.59
C TYR A 176 12.82 -10.43 11.44
N PHE A 177 12.15 -11.52 11.03
CA PHE A 177 12.79 -12.83 10.87
C PHE A 177 13.50 -13.00 9.52
N HIS A 178 13.16 -12.18 8.51
CA HIS A 178 13.77 -12.17 7.19
C HIS A 178 14.25 -10.76 6.80
N PRO A 179 15.24 -10.18 7.51
CA PRO A 179 15.65 -8.80 7.30
C PRO A 179 16.23 -8.53 5.91
N ASN A 180 16.73 -9.57 5.22
CA ASN A 180 17.26 -9.45 3.86
C ASN A 180 16.20 -9.54 2.77
N GLN A 181 14.92 -9.72 3.10
CA GLN A 181 13.84 -9.87 2.12
C GLN A 181 13.67 -8.66 1.19
N HIS A 182 14.28 -7.52 1.48
CA HIS A 182 14.31 -6.38 0.57
C HIS A 182 15.21 -6.61 -0.65
N ASN A 183 16.18 -7.52 -0.54
CA ASN A 183 17.12 -7.84 -1.61
C ASN A 183 16.89 -9.22 -2.24
N GLU A 184 16.26 -10.15 -1.50
CA GLU A 184 16.12 -11.53 -1.93
C GLU A 184 14.72 -12.09 -1.62
N GLU A 185 14.31 -13.06 -2.39
CA GLU A 185 13.06 -13.79 -2.23
C GLU A 185 13.09 -14.63 -0.94
N ILE A 186 11.99 -14.63 -0.18
CA ILE A 186 11.85 -15.51 1.00
C ILE A 186 11.83 -16.99 0.57
N ILE A 187 11.16 -17.30 -0.56
CA ILE A 187 11.13 -18.66 -1.13
C ILE A 187 12.40 -18.87 -1.95
N GLU A 188 13.37 -19.58 -1.40
CA GLU A 188 14.73 -19.77 -1.95
C GLU A 188 14.78 -20.24 -3.40
N LYS A 189 13.88 -21.15 -3.78
CA LYS A 189 13.86 -21.67 -5.17
C LYS A 189 13.60 -20.57 -6.23
N TYR A 190 13.01 -19.45 -5.84
CA TYR A 190 12.71 -18.33 -6.74
C TYR A 190 13.83 -17.29 -6.81
N ARG A 191 14.91 -17.42 -6.03
CA ARG A 191 16.08 -16.53 -6.09
C ARG A 191 16.83 -16.60 -7.41
N CYS A 192 16.59 -17.67 -8.19
CA CYS A 192 17.23 -17.86 -9.51
C CYS A 192 16.34 -17.36 -10.67
N ILE A 193 15.20 -16.71 -10.41
CA ILE A 193 14.39 -16.14 -11.49
C ILE A 193 15.19 -15.11 -12.26
N ASN A 194 15.27 -15.32 -13.59
CA ASN A 194 15.87 -14.34 -14.49
C ASN A 194 14.79 -13.34 -14.93
N TRP A 195 14.72 -12.22 -14.20
CA TRP A 195 13.79 -11.14 -14.50
C TRP A 195 14.16 -10.45 -15.82
N GLU A 196 13.14 -10.11 -16.62
CA GLU A 196 13.34 -9.24 -17.78
C GLU A 196 13.46 -7.78 -17.32
N TYR A 197 14.10 -6.95 -18.16
CA TYR A 197 14.14 -5.51 -17.95
C TYR A 197 13.93 -4.77 -19.25
N ASP A 198 12.84 -4.04 -19.34
CA ASP A 198 12.52 -3.10 -20.41
C ASP A 198 12.27 -1.72 -19.79
N GLU A 199 13.26 -0.85 -19.94
CA GLU A 199 13.19 0.51 -19.36
C GLU A 199 12.01 1.31 -19.94
N GLY A 200 11.73 1.18 -21.24
CA GLY A 200 10.62 1.86 -21.89
C GLY A 200 9.26 1.45 -21.32
N ASN A 201 9.05 0.15 -21.12
CA ASN A 201 7.84 -0.37 -20.51
C ASN A 201 7.75 -0.02 -19.01
N PHE A 202 8.86 -0.01 -18.28
CA PHE A 202 8.90 0.42 -16.89
C PHE A 202 8.53 1.89 -16.73
N ILE A 203 9.05 2.77 -17.61
CA ILE A 203 8.69 4.20 -17.63
C ILE A 203 7.20 4.38 -17.93
N LYS A 204 6.65 3.66 -18.93
CA LYS A 204 5.22 3.72 -19.26
C LYS A 204 4.35 3.24 -18.09
N TRP A 205 4.76 2.18 -17.39
CA TRP A 205 4.06 1.71 -16.19
C TRP A 205 4.04 2.80 -15.09
N LYS A 206 5.19 3.37 -14.76
CA LYS A 206 5.28 4.48 -13.77
C LYS A 206 4.41 5.68 -14.14
N SER A 207 4.34 6.00 -15.43
CA SER A 207 3.63 7.19 -15.93
C SER A 207 2.14 6.94 -16.18
N GLY A 208 1.61 5.72 -15.95
CA GLY A 208 0.22 5.39 -16.27
C GLY A 208 -0.09 5.52 -17.76
N LEU A 209 0.77 4.92 -18.61
CA LEU A 209 0.71 4.93 -20.07
C LEU A 209 0.87 3.51 -20.64
N THR A 210 0.30 2.51 -19.97
CA THR A 210 0.40 1.10 -20.37
C THR A 210 -0.61 0.70 -21.44
N GLY A 211 -1.67 1.49 -21.62
CA GLY A 211 -2.81 1.14 -22.46
C GLY A 211 -3.79 0.17 -21.81
N PHE A 212 -3.63 -0.12 -20.52
CA PHE A 212 -4.58 -0.84 -19.67
C PHE A 212 -5.22 0.17 -18.70
N PRO A 213 -6.46 0.63 -18.95
CA PRO A 213 -7.04 1.78 -18.25
C PRO A 213 -7.03 1.69 -16.72
N ILE A 214 -7.23 0.51 -16.14
CA ILE A 214 -7.22 0.34 -14.66
C ILE A 214 -5.80 0.48 -14.09
N ILE A 215 -4.78 0.01 -14.82
CA ILE A 215 -3.37 0.16 -14.44
C ILE A 215 -2.99 1.64 -14.50
N ASP A 216 -3.33 2.28 -15.63
CA ASP A 216 -3.00 3.69 -15.86
C ASP A 216 -3.68 4.61 -14.85
N ALA A 217 -4.95 4.36 -14.54
CA ALA A 217 -5.69 5.08 -13.51
C ALA A 217 -5.04 4.92 -12.13
N ALA A 218 -4.63 3.71 -11.77
CA ALA A 218 -4.00 3.44 -10.48
C ALA A 218 -2.63 4.11 -10.34
N MET A 219 -1.81 4.08 -11.39
CA MET A 219 -0.48 4.71 -11.37
C MET A 219 -0.57 6.24 -11.36
N ARG A 220 -1.59 6.81 -12.03
CA ARG A 220 -1.87 8.25 -11.97
C ARG A 220 -2.39 8.66 -10.60
N GLN A 221 -3.26 7.87 -9.96
CA GLN A 221 -3.66 8.12 -8.57
C GLN A 221 -2.42 8.17 -7.65
N LEU A 222 -1.50 7.20 -7.78
CA LEU A 222 -0.27 7.19 -6.99
C LEU A 222 0.55 8.48 -7.19
N SER A 223 0.69 8.91 -8.44
CA SER A 223 1.45 10.13 -8.78
C SER A 223 0.77 11.42 -8.29
N GLU A 224 -0.58 11.47 -8.33
CA GLU A 224 -1.35 12.66 -7.97
C GLU A 224 -1.56 12.78 -6.45
N GLU A 225 -1.81 11.64 -5.77
CA GLU A 225 -2.23 11.62 -4.36
C GLU A 225 -1.14 11.12 -3.40
N GLY A 226 -0.05 10.50 -3.91
CA GLY A 226 0.92 9.80 -3.05
C GLY A 226 0.31 8.60 -2.33
N TRP A 227 -0.87 8.17 -2.75
CA TRP A 227 -1.62 7.07 -2.18
C TRP A 227 -2.27 6.21 -3.26
N MET A 228 -2.47 4.94 -2.98
CA MET A 228 -3.14 4.02 -3.89
C MET A 228 -3.98 3.03 -3.08
N HIS A 229 -5.21 2.82 -3.53
CA HIS A 229 -6.11 1.81 -2.97
C HIS A 229 -5.48 0.41 -2.97
N ASN A 230 -5.60 -0.37 -1.87
CA ASN A 230 -4.92 -1.67 -1.72
C ASN A 230 -5.19 -2.64 -2.90
N ARG A 231 -6.43 -2.74 -3.38
CA ARG A 231 -6.77 -3.59 -4.53
C ARG A 231 -5.95 -3.22 -5.78
N LEU A 232 -5.72 -1.94 -5.99
CA LEU A 232 -4.94 -1.45 -7.12
C LEU A 232 -3.45 -1.69 -6.95
N ARG A 233 -2.91 -1.62 -5.72
CA ARG A 233 -1.50 -2.01 -5.45
C ARG A 233 -1.26 -3.46 -5.88
N MET A 234 -2.19 -4.38 -5.58
CA MET A 234 -2.10 -5.78 -5.99
C MET A 234 -2.17 -5.94 -7.51
N ILE A 235 -3.05 -5.21 -8.18
CA ILE A 235 -3.25 -5.31 -9.64
C ILE A 235 -2.06 -4.73 -10.39
N THR A 236 -1.56 -3.55 -9.98
CA THR A 236 -0.42 -2.89 -10.62
C THR A 236 0.89 -3.62 -10.38
N ALA A 237 1.09 -4.20 -9.19
CA ALA A 237 2.24 -5.04 -8.90
C ALA A 237 2.21 -6.34 -9.72
N SER A 238 1.05 -7.02 -9.77
CA SER A 238 0.88 -8.21 -10.61
C SER A 238 1.17 -7.90 -12.09
N PHE A 239 0.72 -6.74 -12.60
CA PHE A 239 0.98 -6.34 -13.98
C PHE A 239 2.47 -6.14 -14.25
N LEU A 240 3.18 -5.40 -13.39
CA LEU A 240 4.63 -5.22 -13.55
C LEU A 240 5.37 -6.56 -13.60
N ILE A 241 5.02 -7.47 -12.68
CA ILE A 241 5.75 -8.73 -12.47
C ILE A 241 5.36 -9.79 -13.50
N LYS A 242 4.09 -9.90 -13.84
CA LYS A 242 3.55 -11.03 -14.63
C LYS A 242 3.23 -10.66 -16.07
N ASP A 243 2.99 -9.38 -16.37
CA ASP A 243 2.75 -8.91 -17.74
C ASP A 243 3.98 -8.23 -18.34
N LEU A 244 4.75 -7.48 -17.53
CA LEU A 244 6.00 -6.87 -18.00
C LEU A 244 7.24 -7.71 -17.66
N LEU A 245 7.11 -8.73 -16.82
CA LEU A 245 8.19 -9.65 -16.37
C LEU A 245 9.35 -8.92 -15.67
N ILE A 246 9.10 -7.71 -15.18
CA ILE A 246 10.08 -6.84 -14.54
C ILE A 246 10.24 -7.22 -13.06
N ASP A 247 11.47 -7.13 -12.55
CA ASP A 247 11.81 -7.42 -11.16
C ASP A 247 10.95 -6.61 -10.19
N TRP A 248 10.33 -7.31 -9.25
CA TRP A 248 9.46 -6.73 -8.22
C TRP A 248 10.17 -5.66 -7.37
N ARG A 249 11.50 -5.76 -7.20
CA ARG A 249 12.30 -4.79 -6.43
C ARG A 249 12.27 -3.39 -7.03
N LEU A 250 12.19 -3.29 -8.37
CA LEU A 250 12.08 -2.01 -9.05
C LEU A 250 10.72 -1.34 -8.78
N GLY A 251 9.66 -2.15 -8.76
CA GLY A 251 8.33 -1.66 -8.41
C GLY A 251 8.21 -1.29 -6.93
N GLU A 252 8.76 -2.11 -6.03
CA GLU A 252 8.84 -1.85 -4.60
C GLU A 252 9.54 -0.51 -4.32
N LYS A 253 10.72 -0.33 -4.93
CA LYS A 253 11.48 0.91 -4.81
C LYS A 253 10.68 2.12 -5.29
N TYR A 254 10.01 2.03 -6.43
CA TYR A 254 9.18 3.13 -6.92
C TYR A 254 8.02 3.44 -5.96
N PHE A 255 7.38 2.42 -5.38
CA PHE A 255 6.33 2.63 -4.37
C PHE A 255 6.91 3.25 -3.09
N SER A 256 8.12 2.89 -2.69
CA SER A 256 8.76 3.49 -1.51
C SER A 256 9.06 4.99 -1.68
N GLU A 257 9.27 5.43 -2.91
CA GLU A 257 9.52 6.83 -3.26
C GLU A 257 8.22 7.65 -3.38
N MET A 258 7.10 6.99 -3.71
CA MET A 258 5.85 7.68 -4.04
C MET A 258 4.81 7.64 -2.92
N LEU A 259 4.79 6.60 -2.07
CA LEU A 259 3.74 6.41 -1.08
C LEU A 259 3.97 7.23 0.18
N ILE A 260 3.01 8.09 0.55
CA ILE A 260 3.01 8.83 1.83
C ILE A 260 2.76 7.92 3.03
N ASP A 261 2.18 6.74 2.79
CA ASP A 261 1.94 5.71 3.81
C ASP A 261 2.94 4.56 3.74
N TYR A 262 4.14 4.81 3.20
CA TYR A 262 5.16 3.79 3.06
C TYR A 262 5.52 3.13 4.41
N ASP A 263 5.26 1.84 4.50
CA ASP A 263 5.73 0.96 5.57
C ASP A 263 6.57 -0.16 4.95
N ILE A 264 7.84 -0.22 5.32
CA ILE A 264 8.82 -1.12 4.68
C ILE A 264 8.38 -2.59 4.73
N ALA A 265 7.85 -3.04 5.87
CA ALA A 265 7.46 -4.43 6.04
C ALA A 265 6.24 -4.79 5.20
N SER A 266 5.22 -3.92 5.20
CA SER A 266 3.98 -4.10 4.43
C SER A 266 4.24 -3.98 2.93
N ASN A 267 5.07 -3.02 2.50
CA ASN A 267 5.35 -2.82 1.08
C ASN A 267 6.13 -4.01 0.49
N ILE A 268 7.26 -4.37 1.09
CA ILE A 268 8.07 -5.52 0.64
C ILE A 268 7.25 -6.82 0.70
N GLY A 269 6.51 -7.04 1.82
CA GLY A 269 5.65 -8.21 1.96
C GLY A 269 4.58 -8.29 0.88
N GLY A 270 3.92 -7.17 0.56
CA GLY A 270 2.92 -7.06 -0.50
C GLY A 270 3.50 -7.31 -1.91
N TRP A 271 4.68 -6.75 -2.19
CA TRP A 271 5.39 -6.98 -3.45
C TRP A 271 5.82 -8.43 -3.62
N GLN A 272 6.42 -9.05 -2.59
CA GLN A 272 6.78 -10.47 -2.64
C GLN A 272 5.55 -11.38 -2.69
N TRP A 273 4.43 -10.99 -2.06
CA TRP A 273 3.16 -11.69 -2.20
C TRP A 273 2.67 -11.67 -3.65
N ALA A 274 2.65 -10.51 -4.31
CA ALA A 274 2.25 -10.37 -5.72
C ALA A 274 3.21 -11.11 -6.68
N ALA A 275 4.50 -11.12 -6.36
CA ALA A 275 5.53 -11.84 -7.10
C ALA A 275 5.46 -13.36 -6.92
N SER A 276 4.68 -13.88 -5.96
CA SER A 276 4.62 -15.32 -5.63
C SER A 276 5.91 -15.87 -5.01
N VAL A 277 6.74 -15.00 -4.44
CA VAL A 277 8.08 -15.36 -3.92
C VAL A 277 8.23 -15.16 -2.41
N GLY A 278 7.19 -14.64 -1.78
CA GLY A 278 7.15 -14.30 -0.36
C GLY A 278 6.41 -15.30 0.52
N THR A 279 6.18 -14.89 1.77
CA THR A 279 5.39 -15.66 2.75
C THR A 279 3.90 -15.54 2.45
N ASP A 280 3.17 -16.65 2.57
CA ASP A 280 1.71 -16.76 2.28
C ASP A 280 1.32 -16.17 0.92
N ALA A 281 2.24 -16.25 -0.04
CA ALA A 281 2.14 -15.58 -1.32
C ALA A 281 1.07 -16.22 -2.23
N VAL A 282 0.55 -15.40 -3.15
CA VAL A 282 -0.35 -15.90 -4.19
C VAL A 282 0.36 -16.97 -5.04
N PRO A 283 -0.28 -18.11 -5.37
CA PRO A 283 0.32 -19.11 -6.23
C PRO A 283 0.76 -18.51 -7.58
N TYR A 284 1.96 -18.89 -8.08
CA TYR A 284 2.55 -18.28 -9.27
C TYR A 284 1.67 -18.37 -10.53
N PHE A 285 0.85 -19.40 -10.64
CA PHE A 285 -0.07 -19.60 -11.77
C PHE A 285 -1.35 -18.75 -11.69
N ARG A 286 -1.62 -18.11 -10.54
CA ARG A 286 -2.76 -17.19 -10.34
C ARG A 286 -2.33 -15.79 -10.76
N ILE A 287 -2.40 -15.51 -12.06
CA ILE A 287 -2.05 -14.23 -12.67
C ILE A 287 -3.33 -13.41 -12.85
N PHE A 288 -3.31 -12.16 -12.38
CA PHE A 288 -4.43 -11.25 -12.54
C PHE A 288 -4.54 -10.79 -13.99
N ASN A 289 -5.71 -10.99 -14.60
CA ASN A 289 -5.99 -10.36 -15.88
C ASN A 289 -6.49 -8.93 -15.62
N PRO A 290 -5.77 -7.89 -16.06
CA PRO A 290 -6.10 -6.49 -15.73
C PRO A 290 -7.48 -6.07 -16.21
N ILE A 291 -7.95 -6.58 -17.35
CA ILE A 291 -9.28 -6.29 -17.89
C ILE A 291 -10.39 -6.92 -17.03
N THR A 292 -10.20 -8.17 -16.61
CA THR A 292 -11.16 -8.86 -15.73
C THR A 292 -11.19 -8.20 -14.34
N GLN A 293 -10.03 -7.79 -13.80
CA GLN A 293 -9.96 -7.05 -12.55
C GLN A 293 -10.66 -5.70 -12.66
N SER A 294 -10.45 -4.99 -13.76
CA SER A 294 -11.09 -3.71 -14.06
C SER A 294 -12.62 -3.83 -14.05
N LYS A 295 -13.17 -4.79 -14.81
CA LYS A 295 -14.62 -5.05 -14.87
C LYS A 295 -15.22 -5.44 -13.52
N LYS A 296 -14.45 -6.15 -12.68
CA LYS A 296 -14.91 -6.59 -11.36
C LYS A 296 -14.93 -5.47 -10.34
N TYR A 297 -13.87 -4.64 -10.28
CA TYR A 297 -13.66 -3.69 -9.20
C TYR A 297 -13.96 -2.23 -9.58
N ASP A 298 -14.16 -1.94 -10.85
CA ASP A 298 -14.64 -0.66 -11.36
C ASP A 298 -15.67 -0.88 -12.49
N PRO A 299 -16.78 -1.60 -12.25
CA PRO A 299 -17.69 -2.07 -13.30
C PRO A 299 -18.26 -0.96 -14.18
N GLU A 300 -18.43 0.24 -13.62
CA GLU A 300 -18.92 1.42 -14.34
C GLU A 300 -17.81 2.30 -14.92
N GLY A 301 -16.53 1.96 -14.67
CA GLY A 301 -15.39 2.75 -15.11
C GLY A 301 -15.26 4.11 -14.41
N LYS A 302 -15.87 4.27 -13.23
CA LYS A 302 -15.85 5.53 -12.47
C LYS A 302 -14.45 5.91 -12.02
N PHE A 303 -13.70 4.93 -11.51
CA PHE A 303 -12.32 5.12 -11.10
C PHE A 303 -11.43 5.45 -12.31
N ILE A 304 -11.56 4.69 -13.40
CA ILE A 304 -10.83 4.95 -14.63
C ILE A 304 -11.10 6.38 -15.13
N LYS A 305 -12.35 6.80 -15.23
CA LYS A 305 -12.73 8.15 -15.72
C LYS A 305 -12.20 9.28 -14.83
N ARG A 306 -12.01 9.02 -13.54
CA ARG A 306 -11.47 9.99 -12.58
C ARG A 306 -10.01 10.32 -12.87
N TYR A 307 -9.17 9.32 -13.15
CA TYR A 307 -7.72 9.49 -13.31
C TYR A 307 -7.25 9.44 -14.76
N VAL A 308 -7.99 8.80 -15.66
CA VAL A 308 -7.71 8.77 -17.11
C VAL A 308 -8.73 9.64 -17.81
N LYS A 309 -8.54 10.96 -17.69
CA LYS A 309 -9.51 11.98 -18.12
C LYS A 309 -9.82 11.93 -19.62
N GLU A 310 -8.86 11.48 -20.43
CA GLU A 310 -9.04 11.27 -21.86
C GLU A 310 -10.07 10.17 -22.18
N LEU A 311 -10.37 9.27 -21.24
CA LEU A 311 -11.40 8.22 -21.40
C LEU A 311 -12.77 8.60 -20.80
N LYS A 312 -12.96 9.84 -20.34
CA LYS A 312 -14.19 10.28 -19.65
C LYS A 312 -15.47 10.05 -20.48
N ASP A 313 -15.37 10.24 -21.79
CA ASP A 313 -16.50 10.16 -22.73
C ASP A 313 -16.66 8.75 -23.37
N ILE A 314 -15.77 7.82 -23.03
CA ILE A 314 -15.88 6.44 -23.50
C ILE A 314 -17.07 5.74 -22.80
N PRO A 315 -17.97 5.10 -23.55
CA PRO A 315 -19.07 4.33 -22.97
C PRO A 315 -18.56 3.21 -22.07
N THR A 316 -19.25 2.98 -20.95
CA THR A 316 -18.84 2.03 -19.90
C THR A 316 -18.51 0.63 -20.42
N GLN A 317 -19.29 0.14 -21.40
CA GLN A 317 -19.08 -1.17 -21.98
C GLN A 317 -17.73 -1.35 -22.71
N TYR A 318 -17.07 -0.26 -23.11
CA TYR A 318 -15.80 -0.28 -23.84
C TYR A 318 -14.60 0.21 -23.00
N ILE A 319 -14.85 0.85 -21.86
CA ILE A 319 -13.81 1.58 -21.09
C ILE A 319 -12.69 0.69 -20.57
N HIS A 320 -12.98 -0.58 -20.31
CA HIS A 320 -12.00 -1.51 -19.74
C HIS A 320 -10.97 -2.03 -20.77
N GLU A 321 -11.32 -1.97 -22.08
CA GLU A 321 -10.50 -2.51 -23.17
C GLU A 321 -10.78 -1.72 -24.49
N PRO A 322 -10.60 -0.38 -24.51
CA PRO A 322 -11.10 0.47 -25.57
C PRO A 322 -10.48 0.15 -26.94
N PHE A 323 -9.23 -0.27 -27.00
CA PHE A 323 -8.57 -0.62 -28.26
C PHE A 323 -9.18 -1.81 -28.99
N LYS A 324 -9.78 -2.76 -28.28
CA LYS A 324 -10.48 -3.91 -28.86
C LYS A 324 -11.71 -3.48 -29.64
N PHE A 325 -12.33 -2.39 -29.22
CA PHE A 325 -13.59 -1.87 -29.76
C PHE A 325 -13.39 -0.59 -30.60
N LYS A 326 -12.17 -0.38 -31.14
CA LYS A 326 -11.82 0.83 -31.89
C LYS A 326 -12.77 1.15 -33.07
N LYS A 327 -13.23 0.10 -33.81
CA LYS A 327 -14.18 0.27 -34.92
C LYS A 327 -15.54 0.73 -34.42
N GLN A 328 -16.08 0.08 -33.38
CA GLN A 328 -17.38 0.43 -32.79
C GLN A 328 -17.36 1.84 -32.17
N LEU A 329 -16.24 2.23 -31.57
CA LEU A 329 -16.07 3.58 -31.01
C LEU A 329 -16.07 4.64 -32.12
N GLU A 330 -15.40 4.36 -33.23
CA GLU A 330 -15.35 5.28 -34.39
C GLU A 330 -16.71 5.35 -35.10
N GLU A 331 -17.31 4.21 -35.45
CA GLU A 331 -18.57 4.11 -36.19
C GLU A 331 -19.78 4.63 -35.41
N ASN A 332 -19.90 4.31 -34.12
CA ASN A 332 -21.08 4.61 -33.33
C ASN A 332 -20.99 5.92 -32.53
N TYR A 333 -19.77 6.40 -32.26
CA TYR A 333 -19.54 7.53 -31.37
C TYR A 333 -18.62 8.61 -31.98
N GLY A 334 -18.03 8.37 -33.15
CA GLY A 334 -17.06 9.28 -33.77
C GLY A 334 -15.74 9.41 -32.99
N ILE A 335 -15.42 8.42 -32.15
CA ILE A 335 -14.25 8.45 -31.29
C ILE A 335 -13.09 7.67 -31.92
N ASP A 336 -12.04 8.36 -32.34
CA ASP A 336 -10.76 7.75 -32.74
C ASP A 336 -9.88 7.49 -31.51
N ILE A 337 -9.99 6.30 -30.95
CA ILE A 337 -9.26 5.93 -29.73
C ILE A 337 -7.73 6.00 -29.90
N LYS A 338 -7.19 5.87 -31.11
CA LYS A 338 -5.75 5.94 -31.36
C LYS A 338 -5.17 7.34 -31.16
N LYS A 339 -6.01 8.39 -31.36
CA LYS A 339 -5.62 9.77 -31.10
C LYS A 339 -5.84 10.17 -29.65
N LEU A 340 -6.71 9.46 -28.96
CA LEU A 340 -7.17 9.81 -27.63
C LEU A 340 -6.34 9.12 -26.53
N TYR A 341 -5.98 7.85 -26.71
CA TYR A 341 -5.37 7.04 -25.67
C TYR A 341 -4.27 6.14 -26.25
N VAL A 342 -3.31 5.75 -25.39
CA VAL A 342 -2.19 4.88 -25.77
C VAL A 342 -2.63 3.44 -26.01
N SER A 343 -2.00 2.76 -26.98
CA SER A 343 -2.26 1.34 -27.23
C SER A 343 -1.66 0.46 -26.13
N PRO A 344 -2.24 -0.70 -25.85
CA PRO A 344 -1.65 -1.68 -24.93
C PRO A 344 -0.20 -2.02 -25.32
N ILE A 345 0.71 -1.89 -24.34
CA ILE A 345 2.14 -2.09 -24.55
C ILE A 345 2.54 -3.56 -24.64
N VAL A 346 1.67 -4.45 -24.16
CA VAL A 346 1.84 -5.91 -24.21
C VAL A 346 0.50 -6.61 -24.49
N ASP A 347 0.59 -7.85 -24.99
CA ASP A 347 -0.55 -8.78 -25.04
C ASP A 347 -0.57 -9.64 -23.78
N HIS A 348 -1.58 -9.47 -22.94
CA HIS A 348 -1.70 -10.19 -21.67
C HIS A 348 -1.64 -11.73 -21.82
N LYS A 349 -2.25 -12.28 -22.87
CA LYS A 349 -2.28 -13.73 -23.08
C LYS A 349 -0.88 -14.27 -23.33
N THR A 350 -0.11 -13.58 -24.14
CA THR A 350 1.28 -13.92 -24.46
C THR A 350 2.17 -13.80 -23.22
N GLN A 351 2.05 -12.68 -22.49
CA GLN A 351 2.87 -12.43 -21.31
C GLN A 351 2.55 -13.40 -20.17
N ARG A 352 1.26 -13.73 -20.00
CA ARG A 352 0.86 -14.77 -19.04
C ARG A 352 1.57 -16.10 -19.30
N GLN A 353 1.71 -16.53 -20.55
CA GLN A 353 2.41 -17.76 -20.90
C GLN A 353 3.90 -17.67 -20.54
N LYS A 354 4.56 -16.58 -20.91
CA LYS A 354 5.96 -16.33 -20.52
C LYS A 354 6.17 -16.31 -19.02
N ALA A 355 5.26 -15.67 -18.27
CA ALA A 355 5.33 -15.65 -16.81
C ALA A 355 5.24 -17.08 -16.24
N LEU A 356 4.34 -17.92 -16.74
CA LEU A 356 4.24 -19.31 -16.29
C LEU A 356 5.52 -20.09 -16.54
N GLU A 357 6.16 -19.89 -17.70
CA GLU A 357 7.44 -20.51 -18.05
C GLU A 357 8.56 -20.02 -17.14
N MET A 358 8.63 -18.71 -16.88
CA MET A 358 9.64 -18.10 -16.01
C MET A 358 9.58 -18.60 -14.55
N PHE A 359 8.40 -18.90 -14.04
CA PHE A 359 8.20 -19.39 -12.67
C PHE A 359 8.23 -20.92 -12.53
N ASN A 360 8.31 -21.64 -13.64
CA ASN A 360 8.37 -23.10 -13.66
C ASN A 360 9.81 -23.60 -13.53
N ILE A 361 10.42 -23.33 -12.39
CA ILE A 361 11.82 -23.66 -12.03
C ILE A 361 11.88 -24.63 -10.84
#